data_1e96ade5e03b19ba58f00437140029d8
#
_entry.id   1e96ade5e03b19ba58f00437140029d8
#
_cell.length_a   1.000
_cell.length_b   1.000
_cell.length_c   1.000
_cell.angle_alpha   90.00
_cell.angle_beta   90.00
_cell.angle_gamma   90.00
#
_symmetry.space_group_name_H-M   'P 1'
#
loop_
_entity.id
_entity.type
_entity.pdbx_description
1 polymer ?
#
loop_
_entity_poly.entity_id
_entity_poly.type
_entity_poly.pdbx_seq_one_letter_code
_entity_poly.pdbx_strand_id
1 'polypeptide(L)'
;MTSVLTQREIKIRAAVPTFLVRDVAATARWYQEELGFTLAGHFPAELPYAWASLMRDGAELMLLNLADYEKPDLTGRRPAGLWDVYFRMQGVEALYETVKEKPYLKMNLKKQPYGDVEFEVRDPNGYILVFGGE
;
A
#
# COMPACT_ATOMS: atom_id res chain seq x y z
N MET A 1 20.28 -17.53 31.38
CA MET A 1 19.57 -18.02 31.12
C MET A 1 19.02 -17.93 30.06
N THR A 2 19.01 -18.39 29.65
CA THR A 2 18.51 -18.47 28.73
C THR A 2 17.43 -18.41 28.59
N SER A 3 17.00 -18.23 29.15
CA SER A 3 16.06 -18.51 28.94
C SER A 3 15.67 -18.41 28.01
N VAL A 4 15.60 -18.29 27.99
CA VAL A 4 14.98 -18.73 27.12
C VAL A 4 13.66 -18.22 26.81
N LEU A 5 13.47 -17.60 25.65
CA LEU A 5 12.18 -17.22 25.14
C LEU A 5 11.36 -18.48 24.88
N THR A 6 10.18 -18.51 25.45
CA THR A 6 9.23 -19.57 25.15
C THR A 6 8.45 -19.17 23.90
N GLN A 7 7.71 -20.11 23.30
CA GLN A 7 6.86 -19.82 22.17
C GLN A 7 5.83 -18.74 22.46
N ARG A 8 5.39 -18.60 23.72
CA ARG A 8 4.45 -17.57 24.10
C ARG A 8 5.04 -16.16 24.06
N GLU A 9 6.37 -16.07 24.14
CA GLU A 9 7.07 -14.78 24.12
C GLU A 9 7.41 -14.34 22.71
N ILE A 10 7.31 -15.24 21.74
CA ILE A 10 7.53 -14.94 20.34
C ILE A 10 6.18 -14.57 19.74
N LYS A 11 6.07 -13.33 19.24
CA LYS A 11 4.81 -12.84 18.71
C LYS A 11 5.06 -11.92 17.52
N ILE A 12 4.67 -12.37 16.37
CA ILE A 12 4.67 -11.54 15.16
C ILE A 12 3.41 -10.69 15.22
N ARG A 13 3.57 -9.37 15.13
CA ARG A 13 2.43 -8.44 15.28
C ARG A 13 1.80 -8.04 13.97
N ALA A 14 2.60 -7.95 12.91
CA ALA A 14 2.09 -7.52 11.62
C ALA A 14 3.09 -7.85 10.53
N ALA A 15 2.60 -7.93 9.31
CA ALA A 15 3.42 -7.89 8.12
C ALA A 15 3.15 -6.55 7.46
N VAL A 16 4.19 -5.82 7.08
CA VAL A 16 4.06 -4.47 6.54
C VAL A 16 4.63 -4.45 5.13
N PRO A 17 3.79 -4.20 4.12
CA PRO A 17 4.28 -4.00 2.76
C PRO A 17 5.27 -2.84 2.74
N THR A 18 6.38 -3.00 2.02
CA THR A 18 7.40 -1.97 1.96
C THR A 18 7.79 -1.75 0.51
N PHE A 19 7.58 -0.52 0.02
CA PHE A 19 7.81 -0.17 -1.38
C PHE A 19 9.08 0.64 -1.53
N LEU A 20 9.91 0.26 -2.51
CA LEU A 20 11.04 1.08 -2.93
C LEU A 20 10.54 2.19 -3.83
N VAL A 21 10.86 3.44 -3.49
CA VAL A 21 10.41 4.61 -4.24
C VAL A 21 11.54 5.61 -4.41
N ARG A 22 11.45 6.43 -5.45
CA ARG A 22 12.49 7.43 -5.72
C ARG A 22 12.44 8.62 -4.77
N ASP A 23 11.23 9.03 -4.39
CA ASP A 23 10.99 10.19 -3.55
C ASP A 23 9.98 9.83 -2.47
N VAL A 24 10.48 9.55 -1.28
CA VAL A 24 9.64 9.11 -0.17
C VAL A 24 8.65 10.18 0.23
N ALA A 25 9.09 11.42 0.37
CA ALA A 25 8.21 12.50 0.82
C ALA A 25 7.09 12.78 -0.17
N ALA A 26 7.40 12.83 -1.46
CA ALA A 26 6.40 13.08 -2.49
C ALA A 26 5.39 11.93 -2.57
N THR A 27 5.89 10.70 -2.47
CA THR A 27 5.02 9.51 -2.47
C THR A 27 4.10 9.52 -1.25
N ALA A 28 4.66 9.80 -0.06
CA ALA A 28 3.87 9.87 1.15
C ALA A 28 2.75 10.90 1.05
N ARG A 29 3.06 12.08 0.48
CA ARG A 29 2.06 13.13 0.29
C ARG A 29 0.91 12.65 -0.60
N TRP A 30 1.23 11.92 -1.66
CA TRP A 30 0.20 11.38 -2.55
C TRP A 30 -0.74 10.44 -1.79
N TYR A 31 -0.20 9.53 -0.98
CA TYR A 31 -1.02 8.62 -0.17
C TYR A 31 -1.88 9.37 0.83
N GLN A 32 -1.35 10.45 1.41
CA GLN A 32 -2.12 11.27 2.34
C GLN A 32 -3.27 11.98 1.63
N GLU A 33 -2.98 12.64 0.53
CA GLU A 33 -3.97 13.46 -0.18
C GLU A 33 -5.00 12.63 -0.94
N GLU A 34 -4.57 11.54 -1.58
CA GLU A 34 -5.45 10.77 -2.45
C GLU A 34 -6.12 9.60 -1.76
N LEU A 35 -5.47 8.97 -0.81
CA LEU A 35 -5.99 7.75 -0.19
C LEU A 35 -6.23 7.88 1.32
N GLY A 36 -6.05 9.07 1.87
CA GLY A 36 -6.38 9.34 3.27
C GLY A 36 -5.47 8.67 4.29
N PHE A 37 -4.24 8.32 3.90
CA PHE A 37 -3.27 7.80 4.86
C PHE A 37 -2.73 8.93 5.72
N THR A 38 -2.19 8.57 6.89
CA THR A 38 -1.50 9.48 7.79
C THR A 38 0.00 9.15 7.74
N LEU A 39 0.83 10.17 7.66
CA LEU A 39 2.28 10.00 7.80
C LEU A 39 2.57 9.75 9.29
N ALA A 40 2.82 8.49 9.63
CA ALA A 40 2.98 8.06 11.02
C ALA A 40 4.42 8.19 11.52
N GLY A 41 5.39 8.19 10.60
CA GLY A 41 6.79 8.36 10.95
C GLY A 41 7.63 8.53 9.71
N HIS A 42 8.82 9.11 9.90
CA HIS A 42 9.79 9.24 8.82
C HIS A 42 11.19 9.38 9.38
N PHE A 43 12.18 9.09 8.56
CA PHE A 43 13.59 9.25 8.92
C PHE A 43 14.39 9.61 7.65
N PRO A 44 15.36 10.53 7.75
CA PRO A 44 15.66 11.36 8.91
C PRO A 44 14.54 12.38 9.20
N ALA A 45 14.75 13.19 10.23
CA ALA A 45 13.76 14.21 10.59
C ALA A 45 13.54 15.22 9.49
N GLU A 46 14.60 15.54 8.76
CA GLU A 46 14.56 16.52 7.66
C GLU A 46 14.59 15.83 6.30
N LEU A 47 14.13 16.56 5.29
CA LEU A 47 14.19 16.11 3.89
C LEU A 47 15.62 16.00 3.39
N PRO A 48 15.92 15.05 2.50
CA PRO A 48 15.00 14.04 1.96
C PRO A 48 14.83 12.87 2.91
N TYR A 49 13.64 12.29 2.94
CA TYR A 49 13.38 11.12 3.78
C TYR A 49 13.93 9.85 3.14
N ALA A 50 14.58 9.03 3.96
CA ALA A 50 15.03 7.70 3.55
C ALA A 50 13.95 6.63 3.77
N TRP A 51 13.04 6.89 4.70
CA TRP A 51 11.98 5.97 5.09
C TRP A 51 10.77 6.75 5.56
N ALA A 52 9.59 6.19 5.34
CA ALA A 52 8.36 6.68 5.93
C ALA A 52 7.42 5.53 6.23
N SER A 53 6.59 5.73 7.25
CA SER A 53 5.48 4.84 7.57
C SER A 53 4.18 5.60 7.34
N LEU A 54 3.27 4.96 6.62
CA LEU A 54 1.95 5.47 6.33
C LEU A 54 0.93 4.55 6.96
N MET A 55 -0.07 5.13 7.61
CA MET A 55 -1.11 4.35 8.26
C MET A 55 -2.50 4.85 7.90
N ARG A 56 -3.40 3.92 7.71
CA ARG A 56 -4.82 4.20 7.66
C ARG A 56 -5.54 3.10 8.42
N ASP A 57 -6.29 3.50 9.46
CA ASP A 57 -6.94 2.56 10.39
C ASP A 57 -5.89 1.58 10.92
N GLY A 58 -6.06 0.30 10.76
CA GLY A 58 -5.10 -0.70 11.21
C GLY A 58 -4.07 -1.12 10.18
N ALA A 59 -4.06 -0.51 8.99
CA ALA A 59 -3.14 -0.89 7.93
C ALA A 59 -1.92 0.02 7.92
N GLU A 60 -0.76 -0.58 7.69
CA GLU A 60 0.50 0.16 7.57
C GLU A 60 1.18 -0.16 6.24
N LEU A 61 1.79 0.84 5.64
CA LEU A 61 2.59 0.74 4.44
C LEU A 61 3.88 1.53 4.67
N MET A 62 5.01 0.94 4.35
CA MET A 62 6.30 1.62 4.48
C MET A 62 6.87 1.98 3.11
N LEU A 63 7.64 3.05 3.08
CA LEU A 63 8.35 3.51 1.90
C LEU A 63 9.84 3.57 2.22
N LEU A 64 10.66 3.04 1.31
CA LEU A 64 12.10 3.13 1.39
C LEU A 64 12.64 3.82 0.14
N ASN A 65 13.60 4.71 0.33
CA ASN A 65 14.20 5.44 -0.78
C ASN A 65 15.20 4.57 -1.55
N LEU A 66 15.08 4.61 -2.86
CA LEU A 66 16.12 4.15 -3.78
C LEU A 66 16.06 5.05 -5.00
N ALA A 67 17.03 5.99 -5.08
CA ALA A 67 16.96 7.13 -5.99
C ALA A 67 16.78 6.78 -7.46
N ASP A 68 17.42 5.71 -7.93
CA ASP A 68 17.38 5.33 -9.34
C ASP A 68 16.45 4.15 -9.60
N TYR A 69 15.65 3.78 -8.61
CA TYR A 69 14.79 2.61 -8.75
C TYR A 69 13.65 2.88 -9.71
N GLU A 70 13.43 1.94 -10.60
CA GLU A 70 12.27 1.91 -11.47
C GLU A 70 11.59 0.57 -11.33
N LYS A 71 10.38 0.59 -10.82
CA LYS A 71 9.62 -0.64 -10.61
C LYS A 71 9.29 -1.26 -11.96
N PRO A 72 9.62 -2.54 -12.19
CA PRO A 72 9.25 -3.20 -13.44
C PRO A 72 7.73 -3.21 -13.64
N ASP A 73 7.30 -2.88 -14.85
CA ASP A 73 5.89 -2.99 -15.21
C ASP A 73 5.62 -4.43 -15.68
N LEU A 74 5.00 -5.21 -14.84
CA LEU A 74 4.68 -6.60 -15.11
C LEU A 74 3.21 -6.81 -15.47
N THR A 75 2.45 -5.74 -15.66
CA THR A 75 1.00 -5.82 -15.84
C THR A 75 0.58 -6.67 -17.04
N GLY A 76 1.40 -6.74 -18.08
CA GLY A 76 1.14 -7.58 -19.24
C GLY A 76 1.57 -9.04 -19.09
N ARG A 77 2.23 -9.39 -17.98
CA ARG A 77 2.80 -10.73 -17.78
C ARG A 77 1.83 -11.73 -17.17
N ARG A 78 0.73 -11.26 -16.59
CA ARG A 78 -0.27 -12.11 -15.98
C ARG A 78 -1.67 -11.63 -16.41
N PRO A 79 -2.42 -12.45 -17.18
CA PRO A 79 -3.72 -12.00 -17.72
C PRO A 79 -4.74 -11.56 -16.67
N ALA A 80 -4.71 -12.17 -15.48
CA ALA A 80 -5.65 -11.83 -14.41
C ALA A 80 -5.24 -10.59 -13.61
N GLY A 81 -4.10 -9.94 -13.97
CA GLY A 81 -3.60 -8.78 -13.27
C GLY A 81 -2.57 -9.10 -12.21
N LEU A 82 -2.03 -8.07 -11.61
CA LEU A 82 -0.98 -8.16 -10.59
C LEU A 82 -1.39 -7.31 -9.40
N TRP A 83 -0.99 -7.76 -8.21
CA TRP A 83 -1.19 -7.03 -6.97
C TRP A 83 0.15 -6.84 -6.28
N ASP A 84 0.45 -5.62 -5.86
CA ASP A 84 1.59 -5.38 -4.99
C ASP A 84 1.16 -5.39 -3.52
N VAL A 85 -0.06 -4.95 -3.25
CA VAL A 85 -0.66 -5.04 -1.92
C VAL A 85 -2.17 -5.16 -2.04
N TYR A 86 -2.75 -5.95 -1.16
CA TYR A 86 -4.21 -6.09 -1.06
C TYR A 86 -4.64 -5.55 0.30
N PHE A 87 -5.44 -4.50 0.28
CA PHE A 87 -6.03 -3.94 1.48
C PHE A 87 -7.42 -4.53 1.66
N ARG A 88 -7.59 -5.31 2.71
CA ARG A 88 -8.90 -5.87 3.05
C ARG A 88 -9.63 -4.87 3.94
N MET A 89 -10.83 -4.47 3.53
CA MET A 89 -11.51 -3.35 4.16
C MET A 89 -13.02 -3.48 4.17
N GLN A 90 -13.65 -2.66 5.01
CA GLN A 90 -15.07 -2.34 4.91
C GLN A 90 -15.21 -1.05 4.12
N GLY A 91 -16.34 -0.87 3.46
CA GLY A 91 -16.63 0.39 2.77
C GLY A 91 -15.90 0.54 1.44
N VAL A 92 -15.64 -0.56 0.75
CA VAL A 92 -14.96 -0.54 -0.55
C VAL A 92 -15.66 0.39 -1.53
N GLU A 93 -16.99 0.32 -1.60
CA GLU A 93 -17.76 1.15 -2.51
C GLU A 93 -17.65 2.64 -2.20
N ALA A 94 -17.63 2.97 -0.92
CA ALA A 94 -17.47 4.37 -0.50
C ALA A 94 -16.10 4.92 -0.88
N LEU A 95 -15.04 4.12 -0.71
CA LEU A 95 -13.71 4.53 -1.13
C LEU A 95 -13.65 4.66 -2.65
N TYR A 96 -14.24 3.71 -3.38
CA TYR A 96 -14.28 3.75 -4.84
C TYR A 96 -14.93 5.06 -5.34
N GLU A 97 -16.01 5.50 -4.71
CA GLU A 97 -16.67 6.75 -5.10
C GLU A 97 -15.71 7.95 -5.05
N THR A 98 -14.73 7.94 -4.16
CA THR A 98 -13.77 9.04 -4.05
C THR A 98 -12.69 9.01 -5.11
N VAL A 99 -12.47 7.88 -5.78
CA VAL A 99 -11.34 7.72 -6.72
C VAL A 99 -11.78 7.32 -8.13
N LYS A 100 -13.03 7.03 -8.37
CA LYS A 100 -13.50 6.42 -9.63
C LYS A 100 -13.24 7.25 -10.87
N GLU A 101 -13.07 8.56 -10.73
CA GLU A 101 -12.81 9.45 -11.88
C GLU A 101 -11.35 9.93 -11.91
N LYS A 102 -10.51 9.39 -11.05
CA LYS A 102 -9.11 9.78 -10.99
C LYS A 102 -8.30 9.03 -12.04
N PRO A 103 -7.26 9.67 -12.59
CA PRO A 103 -6.46 9.03 -13.65
C PRO A 103 -5.65 7.83 -13.16
N TYR A 104 -5.46 7.69 -11.86
CA TYR A 104 -4.71 6.56 -11.30
C TYR A 104 -5.58 5.32 -11.05
N LEU A 105 -6.88 5.39 -11.29
CA LEU A 105 -7.72 4.20 -11.19
C LEU A 105 -7.34 3.21 -12.30
N LYS A 106 -7.02 1.98 -11.90
CA LYS A 106 -6.56 0.96 -12.82
C LYS A 106 -7.67 -0.03 -13.19
N MET A 107 -8.51 -0.40 -12.24
CA MET A 107 -9.63 -1.31 -12.47
C MET A 107 -10.85 -0.80 -11.74
N ASN A 108 -11.97 -0.73 -12.45
CA ASN A 108 -13.25 -0.33 -11.88
C ASN A 108 -13.74 -1.34 -10.84
N LEU A 109 -14.61 -0.86 -9.98
CA LEU A 109 -15.24 -1.70 -8.96
C LEU A 109 -15.89 -2.92 -9.62
N LYS A 110 -15.57 -4.10 -9.11
CA LYS A 110 -16.05 -5.35 -9.68
C LYS A 110 -16.22 -6.40 -8.60
N LYS A 111 -17.33 -7.12 -8.64
CA LYS A 111 -17.52 -8.29 -7.79
C LYS A 111 -16.75 -9.45 -8.39
N GLN A 112 -15.89 -10.05 -7.58
CA GLN A 112 -15.04 -11.15 -8.01
C GLN A 112 -15.76 -12.49 -7.81
N PRO A 113 -15.35 -13.52 -8.57
CA PRO A 113 -15.96 -14.85 -8.44
C PRO A 113 -15.88 -15.44 -7.02
N TYR A 114 -14.88 -15.04 -6.25
CA TYR A 114 -14.71 -15.49 -4.86
C TYR A 114 -15.49 -14.67 -3.84
N GLY A 115 -16.29 -13.69 -4.28
CA GLY A 115 -17.25 -13.00 -3.43
C GLY A 115 -16.90 -11.58 -3.04
N ASP A 116 -15.62 -11.22 -2.99
CA ASP A 116 -15.20 -9.87 -2.63
C ASP A 116 -15.50 -8.88 -3.76
N VAL A 117 -15.76 -7.65 -3.38
CA VAL A 117 -15.87 -6.52 -4.31
C VAL A 117 -14.54 -5.79 -4.27
N GLU A 118 -13.95 -5.52 -5.43
CA GLU A 118 -12.59 -4.98 -5.52
C GLU A 118 -12.46 -3.90 -6.58
N PHE A 119 -11.53 -2.98 -6.36
CA PHE A 119 -11.01 -2.10 -7.41
C PHE A 119 -9.50 -1.94 -7.23
N GLU A 120 -8.84 -1.42 -8.25
CA GLU A 120 -7.38 -1.29 -8.25
C GLU A 120 -6.94 0.13 -8.57
N VAL A 121 -5.89 0.55 -7.91
CA VAL A 121 -5.26 1.85 -8.07
C VAL A 121 -3.78 1.63 -8.38
N ARG A 122 -3.24 2.45 -9.27
CA ARG A 122 -1.81 2.48 -9.55
C ARG A 122 -1.22 3.70 -8.86
N ASP A 123 -0.25 3.50 -7.96
CA ASP A 123 0.39 4.62 -7.29
C ASP A 123 1.39 5.34 -8.21
N PRO A 124 1.97 6.48 -7.80
CA PRO A 124 2.88 7.24 -8.65
C PRO A 124 4.13 6.49 -9.09
N ASN A 125 4.50 5.43 -8.37
CA ASN A 125 5.70 4.64 -8.67
C ASN A 125 5.38 3.36 -9.43
N GLY A 126 4.11 3.13 -9.77
CA GLY A 126 3.68 1.94 -10.53
C GLY A 126 3.25 0.76 -9.68
N TYR A 127 3.17 0.92 -8.38
CA TYR A 127 2.67 -0.15 -7.50
C TYR A 127 1.15 -0.28 -7.64
N ILE A 128 0.69 -1.52 -7.67
CA ILE A 128 -0.74 -1.82 -7.81
C ILE A 128 -1.33 -2.11 -6.46
N LEU A 129 -2.27 -1.27 -6.06
CA LEU A 129 -2.98 -1.38 -4.79
C LEU A 129 -4.37 -1.91 -5.06
N VAL A 130 -4.73 -3.01 -4.39
CA VAL A 130 -6.07 -3.56 -4.50
C VAL A 130 -6.81 -3.25 -3.21
N PHE A 131 -8.02 -2.73 -3.33
CA PHE A 131 -8.91 -2.48 -2.19
C PHE A 131 -10.10 -3.41 -2.34
N GLY A 132 -10.30 -4.27 -1.35
CA GLY A 132 -11.33 -5.28 -1.45
C GLY A 132 -11.96 -5.66 -0.12
N GLY A 133 -13.16 -6.21 -0.22
CA GLY A 133 -13.92 -6.67 0.93
C GLY A 133 -15.34 -7.00 0.54
N GLU A 134 -16.21 -7.10 1.55
CA GLU A 134 -17.62 -7.40 1.36
C GLU A 134 -18.41 -6.16 0.96
#